data_c59126cadea7b639211ebecfcaed342a
#
_entry.id   c59126cadea7b639211ebecfcaed342a
#
_cell.length_a   1.000
_cell.length_b   1.000
_cell.length_c   1.000
_cell.angle_alpha   90.00
_cell.angle_beta   90.00
_cell.angle_gamma   90.00
#
_symmetry.space_group_name_H-M   'P 1'
#
loop_
_entity.id
_entity.type
_entity.pdbx_description
1 polymer ?
#
loop_
_entity_poly.entity_id
_entity_poly.type
_entity_poly.pdbx_seq_one_letter_code
_entity_poly.pdbx_strand_id
1 'polypeptide(L)'
;MEEKTEVQAEIVQKKEMATVSQITDSGNVMLSEIYIENAAKQIEFRARLIQTALKALKPHDIQDFDGKPYIEGEGAARIMSVIRGFKVGEAKFVIETIHPHYFVETSIPMEFMGATTVALGDCSTADPFFCGKDGKSGQYKKHLDRTGSEAMSARLILGDAKKKARENAISRGVTELLGLKGLSWTILAD
;
A
#
# COMPACT_ATOMS: atom_id res chain seq x y z
N MET A 1 8.39 11.63 -43.94
CA MET A 1 8.41 10.52 -42.96
C MET A 1 7.25 10.60 -41.96
N GLU A 2 6.62 11.75 -41.79
CA GLU A 2 5.48 11.97 -40.85
C GLU A 2 4.17 11.36 -41.33
N GLU A 3 3.88 11.37 -42.64
CA GLU A 3 2.62 10.86 -43.22
C GLU A 3 2.38 9.34 -43.03
N LYS A 4 3.44 8.53 -42.90
CA LYS A 4 3.34 7.10 -42.61
C LYS A 4 2.99 6.79 -41.16
N THR A 5 3.32 7.69 -40.22
CA THR A 5 3.07 7.51 -38.81
C THR A 5 1.60 7.82 -38.44
N GLU A 6 1.00 8.83 -39.11
CA GLU A 6 -0.41 9.18 -38.93
C GLU A 6 -1.35 8.08 -39.47
N VAL A 7 -1.04 7.52 -40.63
CA VAL A 7 -1.87 6.45 -41.25
C VAL A 7 -1.81 5.16 -40.35
N GLN A 8 -0.68 4.85 -39.73
CA GLN A 8 -0.61 3.72 -38.83
C GLN A 8 -1.37 3.96 -37.52
N ALA A 9 -1.34 5.17 -36.97
CA ALA A 9 -2.11 5.54 -35.78
C ALA A 9 -3.63 5.48 -36.04
N GLU A 10 -4.08 5.92 -37.22
CA GLU A 10 -5.50 5.86 -37.60
C GLU A 10 -6.00 4.43 -37.86
N ILE A 11 -5.16 3.54 -38.39
CA ILE A 11 -5.46 2.12 -38.56
C ILE A 11 -5.56 1.40 -37.21
N VAL A 12 -4.71 1.73 -36.25
CA VAL A 12 -4.75 1.17 -34.88
C VAL A 12 -6.01 1.64 -34.17
N GLN A 13 -6.33 2.94 -34.21
CA GLN A 13 -7.57 3.45 -33.61
C GLN A 13 -8.84 2.86 -34.27
N LYS A 14 -8.88 2.71 -35.60
CA LYS A 14 -9.99 2.05 -36.27
C LYS A 14 -10.13 0.57 -35.93
N LYS A 15 -9.01 -0.14 -35.69
CA LYS A 15 -9.05 -1.53 -35.24
C LYS A 15 -9.54 -1.66 -33.80
N GLU A 16 -9.14 -0.76 -32.90
CA GLU A 16 -9.64 -0.74 -31.53
C GLU A 16 -11.11 -0.37 -31.43
N MET A 17 -11.58 0.60 -32.25
CA MET A 17 -13.01 0.95 -32.31
C MET A 17 -13.89 -0.12 -33.00
N ALA A 18 -13.35 -0.89 -33.94
CA ALA A 18 -14.08 -1.99 -34.57
C ALA A 18 -14.29 -3.20 -33.64
N THR A 19 -13.50 -3.31 -32.56
CA THR A 19 -13.62 -4.41 -31.59
C THR A 19 -14.67 -4.13 -30.50
N VAL A 20 -15.14 -2.89 -30.36
CA VAL A 20 -16.09 -2.47 -29.29
C VAL A 20 -17.55 -2.42 -29.77
N SER A 21 -17.84 -2.52 -31.07
CA SER A 21 -19.19 -2.31 -31.60
C SER A 21 -19.82 -3.56 -32.23
N GLN A 22 -20.02 -4.63 -31.47
CA GLN A 22 -21.09 -5.59 -31.74
C GLN A 22 -22.02 -5.66 -30.52
N ILE A 23 -22.78 -4.59 -30.32
CA ILE A 23 -23.99 -4.63 -29.52
C ILE A 23 -25.04 -5.28 -30.42
N THR A 24 -25.42 -6.53 -30.15
CA THR A 24 -26.56 -7.16 -30.78
C THR A 24 -27.84 -6.59 -30.15
N ASP A 25 -28.94 -6.52 -30.91
CA ASP A 25 -30.26 -5.99 -30.51
C ASP A 25 -30.91 -6.64 -29.29
N SER A 26 -30.28 -7.65 -28.71
CA SER A 26 -30.71 -8.34 -27.47
C SER A 26 -30.13 -7.80 -26.19
N GLY A 27 -29.35 -6.72 -26.20
CA GLY A 27 -28.73 -6.13 -24.98
C GLY A 27 -27.65 -7.01 -24.31
N ASN A 28 -27.31 -8.16 -24.89
CA ASN A 28 -26.20 -8.99 -24.42
C ASN A 28 -24.91 -8.52 -25.08
N VAL A 29 -24.00 -8.01 -24.28
CA VAL A 29 -22.61 -7.76 -24.69
C VAL A 29 -21.96 -9.11 -24.91
N MET A 30 -21.83 -9.57 -26.16
CA MET A 30 -20.95 -10.69 -26.47
C MET A 30 -19.51 -10.23 -26.28
N LEU A 31 -18.92 -10.59 -25.15
CA LEU A 31 -17.48 -10.43 -24.92
C LEU A 31 -16.77 -11.28 -25.97
N SER A 32 -15.90 -10.67 -26.78
CA SER A 32 -15.11 -11.43 -27.75
C SER A 32 -14.22 -12.42 -27.02
N GLU A 33 -13.95 -13.59 -27.60
CA GLU A 33 -13.06 -14.60 -27.03
C GLU A 33 -11.69 -14.00 -26.65
N ILE A 34 -11.18 -13.06 -27.45
CA ILE A 34 -9.93 -12.32 -27.18
C ILE A 34 -10.03 -11.52 -25.88
N TYR A 35 -11.17 -10.92 -25.59
CA TYR A 35 -11.35 -10.14 -24.34
C TYR A 35 -11.36 -11.05 -23.12
N ILE A 36 -12.05 -12.20 -23.24
CA ILE A 36 -12.10 -13.22 -22.18
C ILE A 36 -10.70 -13.81 -21.94
N GLU A 37 -9.96 -14.14 -23.00
CA GLU A 37 -8.61 -14.68 -22.89
C GLU A 37 -7.64 -13.67 -22.25
N ASN A 38 -7.72 -12.39 -22.64
CA ASN A 38 -6.90 -11.34 -22.03
C ASN A 38 -7.25 -11.12 -20.55
N ALA A 39 -8.53 -11.14 -20.18
CA ALA A 39 -8.97 -11.05 -18.80
C ALA A 39 -8.45 -12.25 -17.98
N ALA A 40 -8.54 -13.47 -18.50
CA ALA A 40 -8.01 -14.67 -17.85
C ALA A 40 -6.50 -14.57 -17.61
N LYS A 41 -5.72 -14.13 -18.61
CA LYS A 41 -4.27 -13.90 -18.46
C LYS A 41 -3.94 -12.85 -17.41
N GLN A 42 -4.73 -11.77 -17.31
CA GLN A 42 -4.55 -10.75 -16.29
C GLN A 42 -4.85 -11.29 -14.89
N ILE A 43 -5.89 -12.08 -14.73
CA ILE A 43 -6.25 -12.72 -13.45
C ILE A 43 -5.12 -13.67 -13.01
N GLU A 44 -4.64 -14.53 -13.91
CA GLU A 44 -3.54 -15.45 -13.62
C GLU A 44 -2.26 -14.71 -13.24
N PHE A 45 -1.90 -13.68 -13.98
CA PHE A 45 -0.74 -12.85 -13.68
C PHE A 45 -0.85 -12.20 -12.28
N ARG A 46 -2.03 -11.65 -11.96
CA ARG A 46 -2.29 -11.05 -10.65
C ARG A 46 -2.20 -12.09 -9.52
N ALA A 47 -2.74 -13.29 -9.72
CA ALA A 47 -2.63 -14.38 -8.76
C ALA A 47 -1.16 -14.77 -8.48
N ARG A 48 -0.34 -14.85 -9.53
CA ARG A 48 1.11 -15.11 -9.41
C ARG A 48 1.85 -14.00 -8.65
N LEU A 49 1.49 -12.73 -8.88
CA LEU A 49 2.04 -11.60 -8.12
C LEU A 49 1.72 -11.69 -6.64
N ILE A 50 0.46 -12.00 -6.30
CA ILE A 50 0.03 -12.18 -4.91
C ILE A 50 0.81 -13.32 -4.25
N GLN A 51 0.90 -14.48 -4.90
CA GLN A 51 1.69 -15.61 -4.37
C GLN A 51 3.16 -15.25 -4.17
N THR A 52 3.75 -14.50 -5.10
CA THR A 52 5.13 -14.03 -4.98
C THR A 52 5.29 -13.07 -3.79
N ALA A 53 4.33 -12.16 -3.59
CA ALA A 53 4.29 -11.26 -2.44
C ALA A 53 4.23 -12.04 -1.12
N LEU A 54 3.32 -13.01 -1.02
CA LEU A 54 3.14 -13.82 0.19
C LEU A 54 4.37 -14.65 0.52
N LYS A 55 5.01 -15.25 -0.49
CA LYS A 55 6.27 -16.02 -0.32
C LYS A 55 7.46 -15.14 0.11
N ALA A 56 7.42 -13.85 -0.14
CA ALA A 56 8.46 -12.92 0.29
C ALA A 56 8.35 -12.58 1.78
N LEU A 57 7.18 -12.73 2.38
CA LEU A 57 6.93 -12.40 3.79
C LEU A 57 7.54 -13.45 4.72
N LYS A 58 7.97 -12.98 5.89
CA LYS A 58 8.40 -13.80 7.03
C LYS A 58 7.34 -13.73 8.13
N PRO A 59 7.28 -14.69 9.06
CA PRO A 59 6.29 -14.68 10.13
C PRO A 59 6.25 -13.38 10.94
N HIS A 60 7.40 -12.73 11.17
CA HIS A 60 7.50 -11.48 11.91
C HIS A 60 7.14 -10.23 11.09
N ASP A 61 6.95 -10.36 9.78
CA ASP A 61 6.46 -9.28 8.91
C ASP A 61 4.93 -9.12 9.01
N ILE A 62 4.26 -10.02 9.73
CA ILE A 62 2.81 -10.06 9.82
C ILE A 62 2.43 -10.01 11.30
N GLN A 63 1.64 -9.02 11.66
CA GLN A 63 1.05 -8.91 12.99
C GLN A 63 -0.42 -9.28 12.99
N ASP A 64 -0.87 -9.84 14.11
CA ASP A 64 -2.29 -9.98 14.39
C ASP A 64 -2.83 -8.64 14.88
N PHE A 65 -3.75 -8.08 14.13
CA PHE A 65 -4.48 -6.89 14.53
C PHE A 65 -5.97 -7.21 14.59
N ASP A 66 -6.45 -7.45 15.81
CA ASP A 66 -7.86 -7.80 16.08
C ASP A 66 -8.36 -9.02 15.28
N GLY A 67 -7.56 -10.09 15.29
CA GLY A 67 -7.85 -11.34 14.57
C GLY A 67 -7.60 -11.29 13.06
N LYS A 68 -7.05 -10.19 12.55
CA LYS A 68 -6.73 -10.03 11.12
C LYS A 68 -5.22 -9.88 10.90
N PRO A 69 -4.66 -10.54 9.88
CA PRO A 69 -3.26 -10.37 9.55
C PRO A 69 -3.02 -8.98 8.97
N TYR A 70 -2.05 -8.28 9.51
CA TYR A 70 -1.58 -6.98 9.04
C TYR A 70 -0.11 -7.08 8.64
N ILE A 71 0.20 -6.69 7.39
CA ILE A 71 1.58 -6.66 6.91
C ILE A 71 2.27 -5.43 7.45
N GLU A 72 3.37 -5.60 8.19
CA GLU A 72 4.16 -4.48 8.71
C GLU A 72 4.99 -3.79 7.63
N GLY A 73 5.56 -2.63 8.00
CA GLY A 73 6.40 -1.85 7.09
C GLY A 73 7.60 -2.62 6.54
N GLU A 74 8.22 -3.48 7.34
CA GLU A 74 9.32 -4.35 6.88
C GLU A 74 8.85 -5.38 5.86
N GLY A 75 7.66 -5.99 6.07
CA GLY A 75 7.04 -6.90 5.12
C GLY A 75 6.72 -6.21 3.80
N ALA A 76 6.16 -5.01 3.86
CA ALA A 76 5.90 -4.22 2.65
C ALA A 76 7.18 -3.86 1.90
N ALA A 77 8.26 -3.47 2.59
CA ALA A 77 9.55 -3.21 1.99
C ALA A 77 10.13 -4.47 1.32
N ARG A 78 9.96 -5.64 1.94
CA ARG A 78 10.38 -6.92 1.39
C ARG A 78 9.61 -7.29 0.14
N ILE A 79 8.29 -7.11 0.14
CA ILE A 79 7.45 -7.29 -1.06
C ILE A 79 7.94 -6.39 -2.18
N MET A 80 8.15 -5.10 -1.94
CA MET A 80 8.62 -4.15 -2.95
C MET A 80 10.02 -4.48 -3.48
N SER A 81 10.87 -5.13 -2.67
CA SER A 81 12.21 -5.55 -3.11
C SER A 81 12.17 -6.74 -4.08
N VAL A 82 11.20 -7.64 -3.91
CA VAL A 82 11.01 -8.82 -4.75
C VAL A 82 10.16 -8.50 -5.97
N ILE A 83 9.06 -7.77 -5.75
CA ILE A 83 8.17 -7.30 -6.82
C ILE A 83 8.58 -5.90 -7.20
N ARG A 84 9.39 -5.78 -8.24
CA ARG A 84 9.86 -4.49 -8.74
C ARG A 84 8.74 -3.75 -9.48
N GLY A 85 8.86 -2.41 -9.54
CA GLY A 85 7.95 -1.57 -10.32
C GLY A 85 7.04 -0.68 -9.47
N PHE A 86 7.12 -0.76 -8.14
CA PHE A 86 6.50 0.24 -7.28
C PHE A 86 7.22 1.59 -7.41
N LYS A 87 6.44 2.66 -7.60
CA LYS A 87 6.90 4.03 -7.50
C LYS A 87 6.29 4.62 -6.23
N VAL A 88 7.14 5.14 -5.38
CA VAL A 88 6.78 5.76 -4.11
C VAL A 88 7.12 7.24 -4.20
N GLY A 89 6.12 8.09 -4.12
CA GLY A 89 6.30 9.53 -4.17
C GLY A 89 6.77 10.12 -2.84
N GLU A 90 6.80 11.44 -2.77
CA GLU A 90 7.17 12.17 -1.57
C GLU A 90 6.11 12.06 -0.48
N ALA A 91 6.55 11.80 0.74
CA ALA A 91 5.67 11.74 1.91
C ALA A 91 5.34 13.16 2.39
N LYS A 92 4.04 13.46 2.51
CA LYS A 92 3.56 14.69 3.15
C LYS A 92 3.09 14.36 4.56
N PHE A 93 3.50 15.17 5.51
CA PHE A 93 3.17 14.99 6.93
C PHE A 93 2.26 16.11 7.42
N VAL A 94 1.23 15.74 8.16
CA VAL A 94 0.43 16.65 8.99
C VAL A 94 0.69 16.26 10.44
N ILE A 95 0.97 17.24 11.30
CA ILE A 95 1.28 17.01 12.71
C ILE A 95 0.31 17.81 13.53
N GLU A 96 -0.45 17.12 14.36
CA GLU A 96 -1.35 17.68 15.34
C GLU A 96 -0.75 17.53 16.75
N THR A 97 -0.84 18.58 17.54
CA THR A 97 -0.42 18.55 18.93
C THR A 97 -1.60 18.22 19.83
N ILE A 98 -1.57 17.04 20.43
CA ILE A 98 -2.53 16.58 21.44
C ILE A 98 -1.77 16.51 22.77
N HIS A 99 -1.61 17.66 23.42
CA HIS A 99 -0.75 17.81 24.60
C HIS A 99 -0.89 16.67 25.62
N PRO A 100 0.22 16.05 26.06
CA PRO A 100 1.63 16.36 25.77
C PRO A 100 2.18 15.68 24.52
N HIS A 101 1.36 14.95 23.78
CA HIS A 101 1.73 14.11 22.67
C HIS A 101 1.52 14.80 21.30
N TYR A 102 2.03 14.14 20.26
CA TYR A 102 1.83 14.50 18.86
C TYR A 102 1.15 13.36 18.14
N PHE A 103 0.21 13.70 17.28
CA PHE A 103 -0.37 12.80 16.29
C PHE A 103 0.21 13.15 14.91
N VAL A 104 0.66 12.16 14.18
CA VAL A 104 1.29 12.32 12.87
C VAL A 104 0.47 11.57 11.85
N GLU A 105 -0.07 12.29 10.88
CA GLU A 105 -0.61 11.70 9.66
C GLU A 105 0.37 11.85 8.52
N THR A 106 0.40 10.89 7.62
CA THR A 106 1.19 10.97 6.39
C THR A 106 0.38 10.50 5.20
N SER A 107 0.59 11.15 4.06
CA SER A 107 0.06 10.73 2.76
C SER A 107 1.20 10.55 1.77
N ILE A 108 1.18 9.44 1.02
CA ILE A 108 2.23 9.09 0.07
C ILE A 108 1.56 8.66 -1.24
N PRO A 109 1.78 9.37 -2.35
CA PRO A 109 1.37 8.88 -3.66
C PRO A 109 2.17 7.63 -4.02
N MET A 110 1.47 6.58 -4.44
CA MET A 110 2.09 5.33 -4.85
C MET A 110 1.51 4.86 -6.18
N GLU A 111 2.35 4.25 -7.00
CA GLU A 111 1.97 3.67 -8.30
C GLU A 111 2.56 2.27 -8.41
N PHE A 112 1.77 1.35 -9.00
CA PHE A 112 2.24 0.02 -9.38
C PHE A 112 1.48 -0.45 -10.63
N MET A 113 2.20 -0.75 -11.70
CA MET A 113 1.65 -1.25 -12.97
C MET A 113 0.51 -0.38 -13.54
N GLY A 114 0.65 0.95 -13.44
CA GLY A 114 -0.36 1.91 -13.90
C GLY A 114 -1.52 2.16 -12.93
N ALA A 115 -1.69 1.33 -11.90
CA ALA A 115 -2.61 1.63 -10.81
C ALA A 115 -1.98 2.63 -9.83
N THR A 116 -2.76 3.59 -9.37
CA THR A 116 -2.29 4.64 -8.45
C THR A 116 -3.15 4.68 -7.19
N THR A 117 -2.54 5.01 -6.06
CA THR A 117 -3.23 5.29 -4.80
C THR A 117 -2.52 6.40 -4.03
N VAL A 118 -3.23 7.03 -3.10
CA VAL A 118 -2.63 7.87 -2.07
C VAL A 118 -2.70 7.10 -0.76
N ALA A 119 -1.59 6.50 -0.40
CA ALA A 119 -1.48 5.70 0.82
C ALA A 119 -1.46 6.61 2.05
N LEU A 120 -2.34 6.34 3.01
CA LEU A 120 -2.43 7.07 4.26
C LEU A 120 -1.87 6.24 5.40
N GLY A 121 -1.11 6.87 6.28
CA GLY A 121 -0.57 6.26 7.49
C GLY A 121 -0.58 7.25 8.64
N ASP A 122 -0.67 6.73 9.84
CA ASP A 122 -0.75 7.50 11.06
C ASP A 122 0.09 6.86 12.16
N CYS A 123 0.50 7.67 13.11
CA CYS A 123 1.15 7.23 14.35
C CYS A 123 1.09 8.34 15.40
N SER A 124 0.89 7.96 16.64
CA SER A 124 0.95 8.88 17.78
C SER A 124 2.22 8.67 18.62
N THR A 125 2.77 9.73 19.19
CA THR A 125 3.82 9.57 20.20
C THR A 125 3.31 8.95 21.50
N ALA A 126 1.96 8.84 21.67
CA ALA A 126 1.30 8.09 22.73
C ALA A 126 1.08 6.59 22.40
N ASP A 127 1.45 6.17 21.16
CA ASP A 127 1.25 4.79 20.71
C ASP A 127 1.96 3.79 21.65
N PRO A 128 1.35 2.64 21.95
CA PRO A 128 1.98 1.56 22.74
C PRO A 128 3.36 1.13 22.24
N PHE A 129 3.66 1.33 20.97
CA PHE A 129 5.00 1.12 20.43
C PHE A 129 6.07 1.97 21.12
N PHE A 130 5.74 3.22 21.49
CA PHE A 130 6.66 4.13 22.19
C PHE A 130 6.47 4.13 23.69
N CYS A 131 5.24 4.02 24.16
CA CYS A 131 4.88 4.15 25.57
C CYS A 131 4.80 2.81 26.32
N GLY A 132 4.89 1.67 25.58
CA GLY A 132 4.57 0.35 26.10
C GLY A 132 3.06 0.14 26.29
N LYS A 133 2.63 -1.11 26.44
CA LYS A 133 1.21 -1.47 26.63
C LYS A 133 0.60 -0.90 27.92
N ASP A 134 1.44 -0.61 28.90
CA ASP A 134 1.07 -0.03 30.20
C ASP A 134 1.10 1.52 30.22
N GLY A 135 1.48 2.15 29.09
CA GLY A 135 1.68 3.58 28.98
C GLY A 135 2.84 4.15 29.80
N LYS A 136 3.61 3.28 30.48
CA LYS A 136 4.63 3.67 31.47
C LYS A 136 6.01 3.05 31.18
N SER A 137 6.14 2.36 30.07
CA SER A 137 7.39 1.71 29.65
C SER A 137 7.82 2.21 28.28
N GLY A 138 8.86 1.61 27.71
CA GLY A 138 9.29 1.92 26.36
C GLY A 138 10.19 3.14 26.23
N GLN A 139 10.27 3.66 25.02
CA GLN A 139 11.19 4.76 24.68
C GLN A 139 10.74 6.09 25.31
N TYR A 140 9.43 6.34 25.35
CA TYR A 140 8.86 7.53 25.99
C TYR A 140 9.26 7.64 27.45
N LYS A 141 9.13 6.55 28.21
CA LYS A 141 9.51 6.50 29.63
C LYS A 141 11.01 6.79 29.85
N LYS A 142 11.89 6.22 29.03
CA LYS A 142 13.32 6.49 29.06
C LYS A 142 13.64 7.99 28.90
N HIS A 143 12.94 8.66 28.00
CA HIS A 143 13.10 10.09 27.80
C HIS A 143 12.48 10.89 28.92
N LEU A 144 11.33 10.48 29.47
CA LEU A 144 10.68 11.13 30.60
C LEU A 144 11.57 11.11 31.86
N ASP A 145 12.17 9.95 32.16
CA ASP A 145 13.09 9.81 33.30
C ASP A 145 14.33 10.71 33.17
N ARG A 146 14.78 10.96 31.95
CA ARG A 146 15.92 11.83 31.65
C ARG A 146 15.57 13.31 31.66
N THR A 147 14.41 13.69 31.16
CA THR A 147 14.04 15.09 30.93
C THR A 147 13.17 15.67 32.04
N GLY A 148 12.43 14.83 32.76
CA GLY A 148 11.41 15.24 33.72
C GLY A 148 10.21 15.93 33.10
N SER A 149 10.08 15.93 31.73
CA SER A 149 9.06 16.65 31.01
C SER A 149 8.39 15.77 29.97
N GLU A 150 7.07 15.62 30.07
CA GLU A 150 6.26 14.84 29.13
C GLU A 150 6.32 15.43 27.72
N ALA A 151 6.12 16.73 27.57
CA ALA A 151 6.16 17.41 26.28
C ALA A 151 7.53 17.28 25.60
N MET A 152 8.63 17.39 26.35
CA MET A 152 9.97 17.19 25.80
C MET A 152 10.19 15.73 25.38
N SER A 153 9.71 14.78 26.16
CA SER A 153 9.81 13.36 25.87
C SER A 153 9.05 12.99 24.57
N ALA A 154 7.83 13.48 24.44
CA ALA A 154 7.04 13.33 23.22
C ALA A 154 7.74 13.95 21.99
N ARG A 155 8.35 15.15 22.17
CA ARG A 155 9.10 15.83 21.09
C ARG A 155 10.33 15.05 20.64
N LEU A 156 11.02 14.37 21.54
CA LEU A 156 12.21 13.57 21.23
C LEU A 156 11.88 12.36 20.37
N ILE A 157 10.70 11.76 20.52
CA ILE A 157 10.26 10.60 19.74
C ILE A 157 9.44 10.99 18.49
N LEU A 158 9.18 12.27 18.26
CA LEU A 158 8.38 12.74 17.09
C LEU A 158 9.00 12.30 15.75
N GLY A 159 10.33 12.24 15.66
CA GLY A 159 11.02 11.75 14.47
C GLY A 159 10.71 10.29 14.18
N ASP A 160 10.69 9.46 15.20
CA ASP A 160 10.37 8.04 15.10
C ASP A 160 8.87 7.82 14.79
N ALA A 161 7.99 8.67 15.36
CA ALA A 161 6.57 8.64 15.03
C ALA A 161 6.31 8.99 13.55
N LYS A 162 7.03 9.96 12.98
CA LYS A 162 6.98 10.24 11.53
C LYS A 162 7.43 9.04 10.69
N LYS A 163 8.53 8.41 11.10
CA LYS A 163 9.03 7.21 10.42
C LYS A 163 8.00 6.09 10.45
N LYS A 164 7.40 5.82 11.61
CA LYS A 164 6.37 4.78 11.77
C LYS A 164 5.11 5.10 10.97
N ALA A 165 4.63 6.34 10.97
CA ALA A 165 3.50 6.77 10.15
C ALA A 165 3.78 6.53 8.64
N ARG A 166 5.00 6.85 8.19
CA ARG A 166 5.42 6.57 6.81
C ARG A 166 5.44 5.07 6.49
N GLU A 167 5.94 4.24 7.38
CA GLU A 167 5.96 2.78 7.23
C GLU A 167 4.54 2.22 7.15
N ASN A 168 3.63 2.69 7.99
CA ASN A 168 2.22 2.34 7.97
C ASN A 168 1.55 2.72 6.63
N ALA A 169 1.84 3.92 6.10
CA ALA A 169 1.34 4.35 4.80
C ALA A 169 1.85 3.42 3.68
N ILE A 170 3.14 3.13 3.63
CA ILE A 170 3.74 2.25 2.60
C ILE A 170 3.10 0.86 2.68
N SER A 171 2.94 0.30 3.88
CA SER A 171 2.29 -0.99 4.07
C SER A 171 0.87 -1.01 3.52
N ARG A 172 0.05 0.00 3.88
CA ARG A 172 -1.31 0.14 3.36
C ARG A 172 -1.35 0.28 1.84
N GLY A 173 -0.45 1.10 1.26
CA GLY A 173 -0.36 1.31 -0.19
C GLY A 173 0.03 0.05 -0.96
N VAL A 174 1.04 -0.69 -0.48
CA VAL A 174 1.44 -1.98 -1.08
C VAL A 174 0.30 -2.99 -1.02
N THR A 175 -0.34 -3.11 0.14
CA THR A 175 -1.49 -4.02 0.34
C THR A 175 -2.65 -3.68 -0.58
N GLU A 176 -2.92 -2.39 -0.79
CA GLU A 176 -3.98 -1.90 -1.68
C GLU A 176 -3.66 -2.16 -3.15
N LEU A 177 -2.48 -1.76 -3.62
CA LEU A 177 -2.05 -1.89 -5.02
C LEU A 177 -1.95 -3.34 -5.47
N LEU A 178 -1.56 -4.25 -4.58
CA LEU A 178 -1.54 -5.70 -4.86
C LEU A 178 -2.90 -6.37 -4.67
N GLY A 179 -3.89 -5.69 -4.07
CA GLY A 179 -5.18 -6.29 -3.76
C GLY A 179 -5.13 -7.31 -2.63
N LEU A 180 -4.21 -7.12 -1.69
CA LEU A 180 -4.06 -7.94 -0.48
C LEU A 180 -5.01 -7.51 0.65
N LYS A 181 -5.93 -6.58 0.39
CA LYS A 181 -6.99 -6.21 1.34
C LYS A 181 -7.87 -7.42 1.61
N GLY A 182 -8.06 -7.76 2.88
CA GLY A 182 -8.89 -8.91 3.28
C GLY A 182 -8.13 -10.24 3.35
N LEU A 183 -6.79 -10.21 3.44
CA LEU A 183 -6.02 -11.39 3.81
C LEU A 183 -6.62 -12.02 5.07
N SER A 184 -6.71 -13.34 5.07
CA SER A 184 -7.06 -14.14 6.24
C SER A 184 -5.86 -14.99 6.65
N TRP A 185 -5.82 -15.40 7.92
CA TRP A 185 -4.80 -16.34 8.40
C TRP A 185 -4.79 -17.66 7.63
N THR A 186 -5.94 -18.08 7.09
CA THR A 186 -6.07 -19.29 6.26
C THR A 186 -5.25 -19.19 4.97
N ILE A 187 -5.23 -18.01 4.33
CA ILE A 187 -4.47 -17.78 3.09
C ILE A 187 -2.95 -17.74 3.34
N LEU A 188 -2.55 -17.37 4.56
CA LEU A 188 -1.12 -17.27 4.94
C LEU A 188 -0.55 -18.60 5.45
N ALA A 189 -1.41 -19.59 5.75
CA ALA A 189 -1.00 -20.90 6.25
C ALA A 189 -0.70 -21.92 5.13
N ASP A 190 -1.16 -21.67 3.90
CA ASP A 190 -0.92 -22.45 2.70
C ASP A 190 0.35 -21.96 1.96
#